data_42ce7c4404e167654c1ac87db83a5522
#
_entry.id   42ce7c4404e167654c1ac87db83a5522
#
_cell.length_a   1.000
_cell.length_b   1.000
_cell.length_c   1.000
_cell.angle_alpha   90.00
_cell.angle_beta   90.00
_cell.angle_gamma   90.00
#
_symmetry.space_group_name_H-M   'P 1'
#
loop_
_entity.id
_entity.type
_entity.pdbx_description
1 polymer ?
#
loop_
_entity_poly.entity_id
_entity_poly.type
_entity_poly.pdbx_seq_one_letter_code
_entity_poly.pdbx_strand_id
1 'polypeptide(L)'
;LLLIALAGCSDSARESKRAPKAAVPVEIFTVRNQSAEREINAVGTVRYRRETPLGFTTAGKVAVVRFEEGDVVKRGALLAALDTTNVGADMSVATAERDRARAEFDRVGALYADGWITKARFEAAEATLKGADARVRQAGFARNTAQLFAPSNGVVLMRNVQAGQVIAAGTPALILGEADDGFVFRVPIVDRDASKLRVGMAADILIESAGDSPLTATISEIDGRANAATGAFSVQFRLPNRPTLRSGQIGTATIRLPASDDGTILQIPASALFGVRAGEGLVYVVDAKNRVETRNVIIQRVADDFVNVSGGVQPGDKIVTSGLEKLRTGSAVRIVKGLP
;
A
#
# COMPACT_ATOMS: atom_id res chain seq x y z
N LEU A 1 66.67 -45.84 -82.75
CA LEU A 1 66.81 -45.46 -81.39
C LEU A 1 66.16 -44.09 -81.21
N LEU A 2 65.02 -44.03 -80.54
CA LEU A 2 64.22 -42.85 -80.40
C LEU A 2 64.35 -42.36 -78.94
N LEU A 3 64.85 -41.15 -78.70
CA LEU A 3 64.92 -40.49 -77.41
C LEU A 3 63.69 -39.57 -77.30
N ILE A 4 62.84 -39.81 -76.28
CA ILE A 4 61.74 -38.95 -75.91
C ILE A 4 62.18 -38.13 -74.70
N ALA A 5 62.21 -36.78 -74.85
CA ALA A 5 62.48 -35.86 -73.75
C ALA A 5 61.12 -35.50 -73.10
N LEU A 6 60.97 -35.75 -71.81
CA LEU A 6 59.85 -35.28 -71.01
C LEU A 6 60.15 -33.85 -70.48
N ALA A 7 59.36 -32.91 -70.95
CA ALA A 7 59.34 -31.56 -70.37
C ALA A 7 58.35 -31.52 -69.15
N GLY A 8 58.85 -31.28 -67.97
CA GLY A 8 58.05 -31.09 -66.76
C GLY A 8 57.51 -29.67 -66.71
N CYS A 9 56.18 -29.51 -66.69
CA CYS A 9 55.50 -28.25 -66.35
C CYS A 9 55.44 -28.07 -64.83
N SER A 10 56.16 -27.12 -64.35
CA SER A 10 55.97 -26.62 -62.93
C SER A 10 54.74 -25.72 -62.82
N ASP A 11 53.71 -26.27 -62.22
CA ASP A 11 52.49 -25.56 -61.97
C ASP A 11 52.73 -24.68 -60.69
N SER A 12 52.98 -23.39 -60.91
CA SER A 12 53.08 -22.42 -59.86
C SER A 12 51.66 -22.08 -59.31
N ALA A 13 51.29 -22.68 -58.21
CA ALA A 13 50.08 -22.36 -57.53
C ALA A 13 50.02 -20.82 -57.17
N ARG A 14 49.27 -20.10 -57.95
CA ARG A 14 48.89 -18.73 -57.62
C ARG A 14 48.00 -18.78 -56.41
N GLU A 15 48.59 -18.42 -55.26
CA GLU A 15 47.86 -18.07 -54.01
C GLU A 15 46.91 -16.91 -54.33
N SER A 16 45.62 -17.22 -54.53
CA SER A 16 44.57 -16.23 -54.75
C SER A 16 44.46 -15.41 -53.50
N LYS A 17 45.07 -14.23 -53.46
CA LYS A 17 44.75 -13.19 -52.45
C LYS A 17 43.27 -12.91 -52.57
N ARG A 18 42.47 -13.53 -51.66
CA ARG A 18 41.06 -13.22 -51.49
C ARG A 18 40.93 -11.71 -51.27
N ALA A 19 40.29 -11.02 -52.19
CA ALA A 19 39.98 -9.60 -52.07
C ALA A 19 39.31 -9.34 -50.70
N PRO A 20 39.66 -8.28 -49.99
CA PRO A 20 39.02 -7.97 -48.70
C PRO A 20 37.53 -7.83 -48.93
N LYS A 21 36.77 -8.72 -48.27
CA LYS A 21 35.31 -8.72 -48.33
C LYS A 21 34.83 -7.34 -47.93
N ALA A 22 34.07 -6.64 -48.78
CA ALA A 22 33.57 -5.30 -48.51
C ALA A 22 32.89 -5.24 -47.14
N ALA A 23 33.27 -4.24 -46.36
CA ALA A 23 32.69 -4.05 -45.02
C ALA A 23 31.18 -3.80 -45.09
N VAL A 24 30.40 -4.58 -44.37
CA VAL A 24 28.94 -4.51 -44.35
C VAL A 24 28.52 -3.24 -43.58
N PRO A 25 27.68 -2.37 -44.17
CA PRO A 25 27.16 -1.23 -43.41
C PRO A 25 26.18 -1.70 -42.31
N VAL A 26 26.38 -1.23 -41.08
CA VAL A 26 25.58 -1.61 -39.91
C VAL A 26 25.24 -0.39 -39.06
N GLU A 27 24.10 -0.46 -38.41
CA GLU A 27 23.78 0.45 -37.29
C GLU A 27 24.15 -0.23 -35.97
N ILE A 28 24.59 0.56 -34.99
CA ILE A 28 25.01 0.05 -33.69
C ILE A 28 24.26 0.74 -32.58
N PHE A 29 24.08 0.03 -31.46
CA PHE A 29 23.67 0.52 -30.17
C PHE A 29 24.79 0.33 -29.16
N THR A 30 25.09 1.35 -28.37
CA THR A 30 26.08 1.22 -27.31
C THR A 30 25.38 0.81 -26.01
N VAL A 31 25.75 -0.34 -25.48
CA VAL A 31 25.19 -0.87 -24.22
C VAL A 31 25.52 0.08 -23.08
N ARG A 32 24.48 0.49 -22.38
CA ARG A 32 24.63 1.33 -21.18
C ARG A 32 24.09 0.59 -19.97
N ASN A 33 24.65 0.89 -18.81
CA ASN A 33 24.02 0.57 -17.54
C ASN A 33 22.76 1.41 -17.45
N GLN A 34 21.63 0.78 -17.59
CA GLN A 34 20.39 1.41 -17.22
C GLN A 34 20.00 0.80 -15.89
N SER A 35 20.06 1.61 -14.84
CA SER A 35 19.36 1.29 -13.60
C SER A 35 17.92 1.17 -13.98
N ALA A 36 17.40 -0.04 -14.09
CA ALA A 36 15.98 -0.23 -14.26
C ALA A 36 15.32 0.34 -13.01
N GLU A 37 14.91 1.61 -13.07
CA GLU A 37 14.03 2.16 -12.05
C GLU A 37 12.81 1.24 -12.02
N ARG A 38 12.71 0.51 -10.95
CA ARG A 38 11.62 -0.42 -10.76
C ARG A 38 10.50 0.34 -10.08
N GLU A 39 9.45 0.61 -10.82
CA GLU A 39 8.26 1.25 -10.30
C GLU A 39 7.21 0.20 -9.92
N ILE A 40 6.57 0.42 -8.80
CA ILE A 40 5.36 -0.29 -8.41
C ILE A 40 4.20 0.67 -8.59
N ASN A 41 3.31 0.36 -9.52
CA ASN A 41 2.06 1.07 -9.72
C ASN A 41 0.93 0.29 -9.08
N ALA A 42 0.21 0.93 -8.15
CA ALA A 42 -0.88 0.28 -7.45
C ALA A 42 -2.04 1.25 -7.17
N VAL A 43 -3.26 0.75 -7.34
CA VAL A 43 -4.48 1.51 -7.11
C VAL A 43 -4.87 1.45 -5.64
N GLY A 44 -5.30 2.57 -5.09
CA GLY A 44 -5.70 2.69 -3.70
C GLY A 44 -6.82 3.68 -3.49
N THR A 45 -7.15 3.91 -2.22
CA THR A 45 -8.21 4.81 -1.80
C THR A 45 -7.74 5.78 -0.72
N VAL A 46 -8.20 7.02 -0.82
CA VAL A 46 -8.06 8.02 0.24
C VAL A 46 -8.97 7.64 1.39
N ARG A 47 -8.45 7.67 2.62
CA ARG A 47 -9.22 7.46 3.84
C ARG A 47 -8.76 8.43 4.91
N TYR A 48 -9.61 8.68 5.89
CA TYR A 48 -9.11 9.26 7.13
C TYR A 48 -8.12 8.30 7.76
N ARG A 49 -7.07 8.82 8.38
CA ARG A 49 -6.10 7.99 9.07
C ARG A 49 -6.75 7.16 10.16
N ARG A 50 -7.74 7.77 10.84
CA ARG A 50 -8.56 7.11 11.84
C ARG A 50 -10.02 7.20 11.47
N GLU A 51 -10.66 6.05 11.32
CA GLU A 51 -12.08 5.89 11.10
C GLU A 51 -12.62 5.09 12.29
N THR A 52 -13.36 5.76 13.18
CA THR A 52 -13.80 5.18 14.44
C THR A 52 -15.26 4.76 14.35
N PRO A 53 -15.57 3.45 14.45
CA PRO A 53 -16.93 2.99 14.58
C PRO A 53 -17.47 3.36 15.98
N LEU A 54 -18.53 4.11 16.04
CA LEU A 54 -19.19 4.56 17.24
C LEU A 54 -20.50 3.80 17.42
N GLY A 55 -20.72 3.25 18.61
CA GLY A 55 -21.93 2.50 18.94
C GLY A 55 -22.32 2.68 20.39
N PHE A 56 -23.56 2.31 20.72
CA PHE A 56 -24.04 2.35 22.09
C PHE A 56 -23.55 1.12 22.85
N THR A 57 -23.19 1.30 24.13
CA THR A 57 -22.81 0.19 25.01
C THR A 57 -24.01 -0.51 25.66
N THR A 58 -25.20 0.06 25.51
CA THR A 58 -26.47 -0.49 25.98
C THR A 58 -27.41 -0.68 24.80
N ALA A 59 -28.26 -1.73 24.86
CA ALA A 59 -29.32 -1.93 23.89
C ALA A 59 -30.47 -0.94 24.15
N GLY A 60 -31.18 -0.55 23.10
CA GLY A 60 -32.34 0.33 23.25
C GLY A 60 -32.90 0.80 21.90
N LYS A 61 -34.01 1.55 21.98
CA LYS A 61 -34.62 2.20 20.83
C LYS A 61 -33.92 3.55 20.61
N VAL A 62 -33.48 3.81 19.37
CA VAL A 62 -32.89 5.09 18.98
C VAL A 62 -33.98 6.17 18.99
N ALA A 63 -33.84 7.17 19.85
CA ALA A 63 -34.75 8.30 19.94
C ALA A 63 -34.44 9.34 18.85
N VAL A 64 -33.17 9.68 18.66
CA VAL A 64 -32.74 10.71 17.73
C VAL A 64 -31.36 10.42 17.17
N VAL A 65 -31.15 10.74 15.89
CA VAL A 65 -29.87 10.87 15.24
C VAL A 65 -29.81 12.32 14.71
N ARG A 66 -28.76 13.06 15.03
CA ARG A 66 -28.66 14.51 14.77
C ARG A 66 -27.84 14.85 13.54
N PHE A 67 -27.08 13.90 12.99
CA PHE A 67 -26.17 14.14 11.87
C PHE A 67 -26.39 13.10 10.79
N GLU A 68 -26.23 13.56 9.55
CA GLU A 68 -26.29 12.74 8.35
C GLU A 68 -24.87 12.41 7.85
N GLU A 69 -24.77 11.50 6.85
CA GLU A 69 -23.53 11.22 6.18
C GLU A 69 -22.98 12.45 5.45
N GLY A 70 -21.71 12.75 5.66
CA GLY A 70 -21.05 13.95 5.13
C GLY A 70 -21.04 15.15 6.09
N ASP A 71 -21.80 15.12 7.17
CA ASP A 71 -21.84 16.23 8.15
C ASP A 71 -20.54 16.36 8.91
N VAL A 72 -20.10 17.61 9.11
CA VAL A 72 -18.94 17.94 9.94
C VAL A 72 -19.38 18.05 11.39
N VAL A 73 -18.68 17.36 12.27
CA VAL A 73 -18.96 17.34 13.71
C VAL A 73 -17.77 17.82 14.51
N LYS A 74 -18.05 18.46 15.64
CA LYS A 74 -17.04 18.87 16.63
C LYS A 74 -16.98 17.86 17.77
N ARG A 75 -15.81 17.71 18.35
CA ARG A 75 -15.59 16.91 19.57
C ARG A 75 -16.65 17.28 20.64
N GLY A 76 -17.26 16.26 21.24
CA GLY A 76 -18.31 16.44 22.26
C GLY A 76 -19.70 16.71 21.69
N ALA A 77 -19.90 16.82 20.38
CA ALA A 77 -21.23 16.93 19.78
C ALA A 77 -22.04 15.65 20.05
N LEU A 78 -23.31 15.79 20.42
CA LEU A 78 -24.23 14.68 20.56
C LEU A 78 -24.66 14.18 19.19
N LEU A 79 -24.20 12.99 18.81
CA LEU A 79 -24.46 12.37 17.50
C LEU A 79 -25.81 11.67 17.46
N ALA A 80 -26.08 10.86 18.46
CA ALA A 80 -27.33 10.11 18.59
C ALA A 80 -27.65 9.83 20.05
N ALA A 81 -28.92 9.54 20.36
CA ALA A 81 -29.35 9.15 21.69
C ALA A 81 -30.40 8.06 21.62
N LEU A 82 -30.36 7.14 22.58
CA LEU A 82 -31.43 6.16 22.79
C LEU A 82 -32.60 6.82 23.57
N ASP A 83 -33.74 6.21 23.50
CA ASP A 83 -34.87 6.54 24.38
C ASP A 83 -34.50 6.19 25.82
N THR A 84 -34.45 7.22 26.65
CA THR A 84 -34.02 7.11 28.04
C THR A 84 -35.22 6.98 29.01
N THR A 85 -36.44 6.82 28.52
CA THR A 85 -37.66 6.77 29.40
C THR A 85 -37.52 5.67 30.42
N ASN A 86 -37.18 4.44 30.02
CA ASN A 86 -37.00 3.33 30.96
C ASN A 86 -35.76 3.49 31.83
N VAL A 87 -34.65 3.90 31.25
CA VAL A 87 -33.38 4.12 31.97
C VAL A 87 -33.53 5.28 33.01
N GLY A 88 -34.31 6.28 32.66
CA GLY A 88 -34.66 7.37 33.56
C GLY A 88 -35.50 6.89 34.75
N ALA A 89 -36.48 6.01 34.51
CA ALA A 89 -37.29 5.40 35.58
C ALA A 89 -36.41 4.54 36.53
N ASP A 90 -35.52 3.70 35.98
CA ASP A 90 -34.58 2.87 36.72
C ASP A 90 -33.67 3.73 37.62
N MET A 91 -33.16 4.85 37.09
CA MET A 91 -32.36 5.80 37.84
C MET A 91 -33.14 6.41 39.00
N SER A 92 -34.41 6.73 38.77
CA SER A 92 -35.29 7.28 39.82
C SER A 92 -35.54 6.27 40.93
N VAL A 93 -35.79 5.00 40.58
CA VAL A 93 -35.96 3.90 41.55
C VAL A 93 -34.68 3.70 42.37
N ALA A 94 -33.52 3.57 41.69
CA ALA A 94 -32.26 3.39 42.39
C ALA A 94 -31.91 4.56 43.33
N THR A 95 -32.26 5.78 42.93
CA THR A 95 -32.07 7.00 43.78
C THR A 95 -32.95 6.94 44.99
N ALA A 96 -34.22 6.59 44.84
CA ALA A 96 -35.15 6.47 45.99
C ALA A 96 -34.72 5.35 46.98
N GLU A 97 -34.23 4.20 46.46
CA GLU A 97 -33.65 3.13 47.28
C GLU A 97 -32.43 3.60 48.08
N ARG A 98 -31.54 4.35 47.43
CA ARG A 98 -30.34 4.91 48.07
C ARG A 98 -30.73 5.91 49.17
N ASP A 99 -31.68 6.80 48.91
CA ASP A 99 -32.13 7.80 49.89
C ASP A 99 -32.76 7.13 51.11
N ARG A 100 -33.56 6.08 50.92
CA ARG A 100 -34.10 5.27 52.00
C ARG A 100 -33.00 4.55 52.79
N ALA A 101 -32.03 3.92 52.11
CA ALA A 101 -30.92 3.25 52.78
C ALA A 101 -30.04 4.26 53.57
N ARG A 102 -29.88 5.47 53.04
CA ARG A 102 -29.14 6.55 53.69
C ARG A 102 -29.82 6.99 54.98
N ALA A 103 -31.14 7.25 54.94
CA ALA A 103 -31.91 7.64 56.11
C ALA A 103 -31.87 6.54 57.18
N GLU A 104 -31.93 5.27 56.82
CA GLU A 104 -31.82 4.15 57.77
C GLU A 104 -30.40 4.08 58.37
N PHE A 105 -29.34 4.24 57.55
CA PHE A 105 -27.95 4.24 58.01
C PHE A 105 -27.70 5.37 58.98
N ASP A 106 -28.18 6.58 58.71
CA ASP A 106 -28.02 7.74 59.57
C ASP A 106 -28.75 7.54 60.95
N ARG A 107 -29.97 6.96 60.95
CA ARG A 107 -30.71 6.59 62.11
C ARG A 107 -30.00 5.51 62.96
N VAL A 108 -29.57 4.45 62.32
CA VAL A 108 -28.85 3.33 62.97
C VAL A 108 -27.49 3.83 63.47
N GLY A 109 -26.82 4.74 62.77
CA GLY A 109 -25.57 5.37 63.19
C GLY A 109 -25.72 6.16 64.51
N ALA A 110 -26.80 6.94 64.64
CA ALA A 110 -27.12 7.67 65.93
C ALA A 110 -27.35 6.69 67.08
N LEU A 111 -28.16 5.65 66.88
CA LEU A 111 -28.42 4.63 67.89
C LEU A 111 -27.18 3.84 68.30
N TYR A 112 -26.26 3.60 67.35
CA TYR A 112 -24.98 2.95 67.65
C TYR A 112 -24.03 3.83 68.44
N ALA A 113 -23.98 5.13 68.16
CA ALA A 113 -23.21 6.09 68.93
C ALA A 113 -23.67 6.18 70.35
N ASP A 114 -25.01 6.07 70.62
CA ASP A 114 -25.62 6.08 71.95
C ASP A 114 -25.54 4.71 72.65
N GLY A 115 -24.93 3.66 71.98
CA GLY A 115 -24.75 2.33 72.55
C GLY A 115 -26.01 1.45 72.57
N TRP A 116 -27.11 1.85 71.88
CA TRP A 116 -28.40 1.11 71.84
C TRP A 116 -28.44 -0.09 70.89
N ILE A 117 -27.47 -0.21 69.98
CA ILE A 117 -27.46 -1.29 69.01
C ILE A 117 -26.06 -1.91 68.91
N THR A 118 -26.02 -3.11 68.34
CA THR A 118 -24.76 -3.85 68.11
C THR A 118 -24.01 -3.36 66.89
N LYS A 119 -22.69 -3.54 66.89
CA LYS A 119 -21.82 -3.21 65.77
C LYS A 119 -22.26 -3.96 64.46
N ALA A 120 -22.69 -5.23 64.61
CA ALA A 120 -23.17 -6.00 63.46
C ALA A 120 -24.39 -5.36 62.77
N ARG A 121 -25.29 -4.73 63.55
CA ARG A 121 -26.47 -4.03 62.98
C ARG A 121 -26.07 -2.73 62.26
N PHE A 122 -25.08 -2.00 62.77
CA PHE A 122 -24.53 -0.82 62.13
C PHE A 122 -23.84 -1.19 60.81
N GLU A 123 -22.96 -2.23 60.82
CA GLU A 123 -22.28 -2.73 59.62
C GLU A 123 -23.26 -3.24 58.58
N ALA A 124 -24.37 -3.86 58.96
CA ALA A 124 -25.42 -4.29 58.04
C ALA A 124 -26.12 -3.10 57.34
N ALA A 125 -26.39 -2.02 58.08
CA ALA A 125 -26.96 -0.79 57.50
C ALA A 125 -25.98 -0.11 56.57
N GLU A 126 -24.68 -0.08 56.92
CA GLU A 126 -23.61 0.42 56.05
C GLU A 126 -23.49 -0.36 54.74
N ALA A 127 -23.52 -1.68 54.83
CA ALA A 127 -23.47 -2.56 53.65
C ALA A 127 -24.67 -2.35 52.71
N THR A 128 -25.87 -2.13 53.30
CA THR A 128 -27.08 -1.84 52.54
C THR A 128 -26.98 -0.51 51.78
N LEU A 129 -26.45 0.52 52.41
CA LEU A 129 -26.23 1.82 51.78
C LEU A 129 -25.19 1.71 50.64
N LYS A 130 -24.08 1.02 50.90
CA LYS A 130 -23.05 0.77 49.88
C LYS A 130 -23.63 0.04 48.66
N GLY A 131 -24.50 -0.94 48.87
CA GLY A 131 -25.23 -1.65 47.81
C GLY A 131 -26.14 -0.74 47.01
N ALA A 132 -26.91 0.13 47.69
CA ALA A 132 -27.80 1.10 47.04
C ALA A 132 -27.01 2.15 46.22
N ASP A 133 -25.89 2.65 46.75
CA ASP A 133 -24.96 3.55 46.03
C ASP A 133 -24.41 2.89 44.75
N ALA A 134 -24.09 1.59 44.79
CA ALA A 134 -23.62 0.85 43.61
C ALA A 134 -24.71 0.76 42.54
N ARG A 135 -25.98 0.58 42.93
CA ARG A 135 -27.13 0.57 41.99
C ARG A 135 -27.33 1.92 41.29
N VAL A 136 -27.21 3.03 42.05
CA VAL A 136 -27.27 4.38 41.47
C VAL A 136 -26.18 4.61 40.48
N ARG A 137 -24.93 4.19 40.78
CA ARG A 137 -23.83 4.27 39.79
C ARG A 137 -24.10 3.44 38.53
N GLN A 138 -24.64 2.23 38.69
CA GLN A 138 -25.01 1.37 37.56
C GLN A 138 -26.08 2.01 36.66
N ALA A 139 -27.17 2.54 37.28
CA ALA A 139 -28.24 3.21 36.51
C ALA A 139 -27.74 4.51 35.85
N GLY A 140 -26.87 5.26 36.57
CA GLY A 140 -26.20 6.44 35.99
C GLY A 140 -25.30 6.14 34.79
N PHE A 141 -24.55 5.04 34.89
CA PHE A 141 -23.75 4.57 33.74
C PHE A 141 -24.62 4.23 32.53
N ALA A 142 -25.71 3.46 32.74
CA ALA A 142 -26.63 3.11 31.65
C ALA A 142 -27.24 4.36 30.98
N ARG A 143 -27.60 5.40 31.78
CA ARG A 143 -28.12 6.67 31.28
C ARG A 143 -27.08 7.44 30.43
N ASN A 144 -25.84 7.51 30.92
CA ASN A 144 -24.78 8.24 30.24
C ASN A 144 -24.38 7.54 28.92
N THR A 145 -24.38 6.21 28.91
CA THR A 145 -24.04 5.40 27.73
C THR A 145 -25.17 5.28 26.69
N ALA A 146 -26.38 5.75 27.05
CA ALA A 146 -27.49 5.94 26.11
C ALA A 146 -27.31 7.15 25.18
N GLN A 147 -26.25 7.93 25.34
CA GLN A 147 -25.90 9.06 24.48
C GLN A 147 -24.57 8.82 23.80
N LEU A 148 -24.53 9.08 22.50
CA LEU A 148 -23.36 8.89 21.67
C LEU A 148 -22.76 10.24 21.29
N PHE A 149 -21.56 10.51 21.78
CA PHE A 149 -20.84 11.76 21.51
C PHE A 149 -19.67 11.54 20.58
N ALA A 150 -19.33 12.59 19.80
CA ALA A 150 -18.14 12.59 18.96
C ALA A 150 -16.86 12.65 19.82
N PRO A 151 -15.92 11.69 19.68
CA PRO A 151 -14.66 11.68 20.44
C PRO A 151 -13.66 12.74 19.96
N SER A 152 -13.74 13.15 18.71
CA SER A 152 -12.86 14.10 18.01
C SER A 152 -13.63 14.97 17.04
N ASN A 153 -12.97 15.98 16.46
CA ASN A 153 -13.49 16.69 15.30
C ASN A 153 -13.42 15.76 14.08
N GLY A 154 -14.42 15.81 13.21
CA GLY A 154 -14.42 14.91 12.06
C GLY A 154 -15.63 15.04 11.17
N VAL A 155 -15.81 14.04 10.32
CA VAL A 155 -16.93 13.93 9.39
C VAL A 155 -17.63 12.59 9.61
N VAL A 156 -18.96 12.57 9.62
CA VAL A 156 -19.74 11.33 9.63
C VAL A 156 -19.61 10.65 8.29
N LEU A 157 -18.91 9.51 8.26
CA LEU A 157 -18.68 8.77 7.01
C LEU A 157 -19.81 7.82 6.66
N MET A 158 -20.44 7.24 7.69
CA MET A 158 -21.51 6.28 7.52
C MET A 158 -22.48 6.34 8.70
N ARG A 159 -23.78 6.22 8.42
CA ARG A 159 -24.85 6.16 9.38
C ARG A 159 -25.63 4.85 9.24
N ASN A 160 -25.44 3.96 10.19
CA ASN A 160 -26.05 2.61 10.17
C ASN A 160 -27.36 2.51 10.95
N VAL A 161 -27.81 3.62 11.58
CA VAL A 161 -29.00 3.61 12.44
C VAL A 161 -29.95 4.77 12.10
N GLN A 162 -31.23 4.54 12.38
CA GLN A 162 -32.29 5.53 12.18
C GLN A 162 -33.10 5.73 13.48
N ALA A 163 -33.70 6.91 13.64
CA ALA A 163 -34.63 7.16 14.72
C ALA A 163 -35.80 6.16 14.68
N GLY A 164 -36.18 5.63 15.83
CA GLY A 164 -37.22 4.61 15.96
C GLY A 164 -36.72 3.15 15.89
N GLN A 165 -35.50 2.92 15.39
CA GLN A 165 -34.89 1.59 15.31
C GLN A 165 -34.49 1.07 16.69
N VAL A 166 -34.66 -0.23 16.95
CA VAL A 166 -34.12 -0.92 18.13
C VAL A 166 -32.79 -1.56 17.76
N ILE A 167 -31.76 -1.28 18.58
CA ILE A 167 -30.39 -1.77 18.33
C ILE A 167 -29.84 -2.51 19.56
N ALA A 168 -28.93 -3.46 19.27
CA ALA A 168 -28.21 -4.19 20.30
C ALA A 168 -26.97 -3.39 20.77
N ALA A 169 -26.51 -3.67 22.00
CA ALA A 169 -25.27 -3.14 22.53
C ALA A 169 -24.09 -3.55 21.63
N GLY A 170 -23.14 -2.63 21.41
CA GLY A 170 -21.94 -2.87 20.60
C GLY A 170 -22.14 -2.80 19.09
N THR A 171 -23.36 -2.60 18.60
CA THR A 171 -23.61 -2.42 17.16
C THR A 171 -23.10 -1.05 16.72
N PRO A 172 -22.25 -0.98 15.66
CA PRO A 172 -21.79 0.30 15.12
C PRO A 172 -22.98 1.12 14.60
N ALA A 173 -23.22 2.27 15.22
CA ALA A 173 -24.29 3.19 14.84
C ALA A 173 -23.84 4.20 13.77
N LEU A 174 -22.65 4.73 13.93
CA LEU A 174 -22.03 5.72 13.08
C LEU A 174 -20.56 5.39 12.88
N ILE A 175 -19.97 5.77 11.74
CA ILE A 175 -18.52 5.75 11.51
C ILE A 175 -18.07 7.19 11.38
N LEU A 176 -17.14 7.60 12.23
CA LEU A 176 -16.56 8.94 12.24
C LEU A 176 -15.16 8.91 11.64
N GLY A 177 -14.92 9.71 10.60
CA GLY A 177 -13.59 10.02 10.09
C GLY A 177 -12.99 11.16 10.88
N GLU A 178 -11.89 10.90 11.62
CA GLU A 178 -11.28 11.89 12.50
C GLU A 178 -10.40 12.86 11.70
N ALA A 179 -10.76 14.14 11.68
CA ALA A 179 -10.09 15.15 10.88
C ALA A 179 -8.71 15.54 11.45
N ASP A 180 -8.51 15.40 12.74
CA ASP A 180 -7.29 15.85 13.45
C ASP A 180 -6.06 15.04 12.99
N ASP A 181 -6.22 13.78 12.61
CA ASP A 181 -5.15 12.89 12.15
C ASP A 181 -4.87 12.96 10.62
N GLY A 182 -5.68 13.73 9.89
CA GLY A 182 -5.57 13.93 8.43
C GLY A 182 -5.91 12.69 7.60
N PHE A 183 -5.45 12.70 6.34
CA PHE A 183 -5.73 11.65 5.37
C PHE A 183 -4.54 10.74 5.14
N VAL A 184 -4.84 9.50 4.80
CA VAL A 184 -3.90 8.52 4.26
C VAL A 184 -4.42 7.98 2.94
N PHE A 185 -3.49 7.62 2.06
CA PHE A 185 -3.81 6.83 0.88
C PHE A 185 -3.48 5.38 1.16
N ARG A 186 -4.47 4.51 1.12
CA ARG A 186 -4.35 3.10 1.46
C ARG A 186 -4.35 2.25 0.20
N VAL A 187 -3.31 1.44 0.03
CA VAL A 187 -3.05 0.64 -1.17
C VAL A 187 -2.83 -0.82 -0.79
N PRO A 188 -3.56 -1.77 -1.38
CA PRO A 188 -3.24 -3.18 -1.26
C PRO A 188 -2.07 -3.52 -2.19
N ILE A 189 -0.98 -4.04 -1.65
CA ILE A 189 0.22 -4.43 -2.39
C ILE A 189 0.50 -5.91 -2.16
N VAL A 190 0.78 -6.66 -3.23
CA VAL A 190 1.09 -8.09 -3.16
C VAL A 190 2.41 -8.34 -2.41
N ASP A 191 2.52 -9.48 -1.73
CA ASP A 191 3.64 -9.86 -0.86
C ASP A 191 5.02 -9.65 -1.51
N ARG A 192 5.20 -10.12 -2.75
CA ARG A 192 6.46 -9.99 -3.50
C ARG A 192 6.95 -8.54 -3.60
N ASP A 193 6.04 -7.58 -3.70
CA ASP A 193 6.39 -6.17 -3.85
C ASP A 193 6.39 -5.46 -2.49
N ALA A 194 5.50 -5.85 -1.57
CA ALA A 194 5.48 -5.35 -0.20
C ALA A 194 6.78 -5.62 0.56
N SER A 195 7.41 -6.80 0.35
CA SER A 195 8.70 -7.16 0.96
C SER A 195 9.85 -6.20 0.65
N LYS A 196 9.75 -5.44 -0.46
CA LYS A 196 10.76 -4.46 -0.90
C LYS A 196 10.52 -3.07 -0.33
N LEU A 197 9.31 -2.82 0.20
CA LEU A 197 8.94 -1.52 0.73
C LEU A 197 9.46 -1.32 2.15
N ARG A 198 9.70 -0.06 2.50
CA ARG A 198 10.08 0.37 3.85
C ARG A 198 9.33 1.64 4.21
N VAL A 199 8.99 1.77 5.49
CA VAL A 199 8.44 3.02 6.03
C VAL A 199 9.41 4.16 5.74
N GLY A 200 8.87 5.31 5.33
CA GLY A 200 9.65 6.49 4.91
C GLY A 200 9.96 6.58 3.41
N MET A 201 9.74 5.51 2.62
CA MET A 201 9.88 5.61 1.16
C MET A 201 8.86 6.58 0.58
N ALA A 202 9.30 7.37 -0.40
CA ALA A 202 8.46 8.32 -1.12
C ALA A 202 7.71 7.63 -2.27
N ALA A 203 6.52 8.15 -2.55
CA ALA A 203 5.70 7.76 -3.69
C ALA A 203 4.97 8.98 -4.26
N ASP A 204 4.69 8.95 -5.52
CA ASP A 204 3.83 9.93 -6.17
C ASP A 204 2.42 9.36 -6.29
N ILE A 205 1.44 10.06 -5.72
CA ILE A 205 0.04 9.64 -5.69
C ILE A 205 -0.79 10.57 -6.56
N LEU A 206 -1.37 10.03 -7.61
CA LEU A 206 -2.28 10.73 -8.49
C LEU A 206 -3.72 10.41 -8.10
N ILE A 207 -4.48 11.43 -7.71
CA ILE A 207 -5.91 11.37 -7.40
C ILE A 207 -6.60 12.32 -8.36
N GLU A 208 -7.09 11.83 -9.49
CA GLU A 208 -7.66 12.62 -10.57
C GLU A 208 -8.77 13.56 -10.09
N SER A 209 -9.62 13.11 -9.16
CA SER A 209 -10.70 13.91 -8.59
C SER A 209 -10.23 15.05 -7.67
N ALA A 210 -8.95 15.05 -7.26
CA ALA A 210 -8.36 16.07 -6.40
C ALA A 210 -7.43 17.03 -7.15
N GLY A 211 -7.13 16.75 -8.43
CA GLY A 211 -6.29 17.54 -9.34
C GLY A 211 -5.36 16.70 -10.18
N ASP A 212 -4.86 17.28 -11.28
CA ASP A 212 -4.03 16.59 -12.27
C ASP A 212 -2.56 16.43 -11.86
N SER A 213 -2.15 17.05 -10.74
CA SER A 213 -0.76 16.96 -10.26
C SER A 213 -0.61 15.88 -9.21
N PRO A 214 0.39 15.00 -9.32
CA PRO A 214 0.64 13.99 -8.31
C PRO A 214 1.01 14.64 -6.96
N LEU A 215 0.57 14.01 -5.90
CA LEU A 215 0.89 14.37 -4.52
C LEU A 215 2.08 13.51 -4.07
N THR A 216 3.18 14.15 -3.72
CA THR A 216 4.28 13.41 -3.08
C THR A 216 3.87 13.03 -1.66
N ALA A 217 3.93 11.74 -1.37
CA ALA A 217 3.58 11.15 -0.09
C ALA A 217 4.67 10.18 0.36
N THR A 218 4.67 9.85 1.64
CA THR A 218 5.63 8.88 2.21
C THR A 218 4.88 7.72 2.85
N ILE A 219 5.46 6.53 2.75
CA ILE A 219 4.95 5.34 3.44
C ILE A 219 5.01 5.61 4.95
N SER A 220 3.85 5.66 5.59
CA SER A 220 3.72 5.85 7.04
C SER A 220 3.58 4.53 7.79
N GLU A 221 2.99 3.53 7.13
CA GLU A 221 2.71 2.23 7.75
C GLU A 221 2.61 1.14 6.68
N ILE A 222 3.06 -0.06 7.03
CA ILE A 222 2.88 -1.29 6.26
C ILE A 222 2.27 -2.30 7.23
N ASP A 223 1.09 -2.83 6.90
CA ASP A 223 0.43 -3.80 7.77
C ASP A 223 1.32 -5.03 7.97
N GLY A 224 1.42 -5.50 9.20
CA GLY A 224 2.19 -6.71 9.54
C GLY A 224 1.51 -8.02 9.14
N ARG A 225 0.28 -7.96 8.61
CA ARG A 225 -0.53 -9.12 8.21
C ARG A 225 -1.17 -8.88 6.86
N ALA A 226 -1.04 -9.86 5.96
CA ALA A 226 -1.77 -9.86 4.71
C ALA A 226 -3.27 -10.07 4.94
N ASN A 227 -4.08 -9.46 4.10
CA ASN A 227 -5.50 -9.74 4.02
C ASN A 227 -5.71 -11.20 3.58
N ALA A 228 -6.46 -11.97 4.37
CA ALA A 228 -6.64 -13.42 4.15
C ALA A 228 -7.36 -13.74 2.83
N ALA A 229 -8.19 -12.85 2.30
CA ALA A 229 -8.94 -13.07 1.07
C ALA A 229 -8.12 -12.75 -0.19
N THR A 230 -7.21 -11.76 -0.13
CA THR A 230 -6.48 -11.24 -1.29
C THR A 230 -4.99 -11.55 -1.28
N GLY A 231 -4.41 -11.95 -0.13
CA GLY A 231 -2.99 -12.12 0.06
C GLY A 231 -2.17 -10.82 -0.01
N ALA A 232 -2.82 -9.65 -0.06
CA ALA A 232 -2.17 -8.36 -0.16
C ALA A 232 -1.94 -7.73 1.22
N PHE A 233 -0.82 -7.04 1.36
CA PHE A 233 -0.53 -6.18 2.51
C PHE A 233 -1.08 -4.78 2.25
N SER A 234 -1.69 -4.18 3.27
CA SER A 234 -2.14 -2.79 3.18
C SER A 234 -0.95 -1.87 3.49
N VAL A 235 -0.65 -0.98 2.57
CA VAL A 235 0.39 0.05 2.70
C VAL A 235 -0.30 1.40 2.78
N GLN A 236 0.06 2.20 3.78
CA GLN A 236 -0.51 3.51 4.00
C GLN A 236 0.52 4.60 3.70
N PHE A 237 0.10 5.56 2.91
CA PHE A 237 0.88 6.75 2.58
C PHE A 237 0.26 7.95 3.27
N ARG A 238 1.05 8.73 3.97
CA ARG A 238 0.59 9.98 4.58
C ARG A 238 0.41 11.03 3.49
N LEU A 239 -0.81 11.52 3.35
CA LEU A 239 -1.13 12.60 2.41
C LEU A 239 -0.94 13.98 3.07
N PRO A 240 -0.57 15.01 2.29
CA PRO A 240 -0.64 16.38 2.73
C PRO A 240 -2.11 16.76 2.96
N ASN A 241 -2.37 17.62 3.95
CA ASN A 241 -3.72 18.11 4.20
C ASN A 241 -4.14 19.07 3.09
N ARG A 242 -5.15 18.69 2.31
CA ARG A 242 -5.72 19.51 1.23
C ARG A 242 -7.26 19.49 1.31
N PRO A 243 -7.92 20.65 1.09
CA PRO A 243 -9.37 20.74 1.16
C PRO A 243 -10.11 19.92 0.10
N THR A 244 -9.42 19.55 -0.98
CA THR A 244 -9.99 18.75 -2.09
C THR A 244 -10.03 17.25 -1.78
N LEU A 245 -9.34 16.80 -0.73
CA LEU A 245 -9.32 15.39 -0.36
C LEU A 245 -10.58 14.99 0.39
N ARG A 246 -11.14 13.85 0.02
CA ARG A 246 -12.29 13.23 0.67
C ARG A 246 -12.06 11.73 0.82
N SER A 247 -12.55 11.14 1.90
CA SER A 247 -12.54 9.68 2.06
C SER A 247 -13.35 9.02 0.95
N GLY A 248 -12.81 7.92 0.40
CA GLY A 248 -13.42 7.18 -0.71
C GLY A 248 -12.88 7.54 -2.10
N GLN A 249 -12.11 8.63 -2.27
CA GLN A 249 -11.49 8.94 -3.56
C GLN A 249 -10.50 7.85 -3.96
N ILE A 250 -10.50 7.50 -5.24
CA ILE A 250 -9.60 6.51 -5.83
C ILE A 250 -8.42 7.23 -6.51
N GLY A 251 -7.25 6.61 -6.46
CA GLY A 251 -6.06 7.12 -7.11
C GLY A 251 -5.04 6.01 -7.38
N THR A 252 -3.92 6.40 -7.97
CA THR A 252 -2.79 5.52 -8.27
C THR A 252 -1.55 6.00 -7.55
N ALA A 253 -0.88 5.09 -6.83
CA ALA A 253 0.43 5.32 -6.24
C ALA A 253 1.51 4.76 -7.15
N THR A 254 2.51 5.57 -7.50
CA THR A 254 3.74 5.19 -8.19
C THR A 254 4.90 5.22 -7.19
N ILE A 255 5.41 4.06 -6.83
CA ILE A 255 6.48 3.89 -5.83
C ILE A 255 7.76 3.55 -6.59
N ARG A 256 8.78 4.41 -6.51
CA ARG A 256 10.09 4.14 -7.09
C ARG A 256 10.93 3.33 -6.11
N LEU A 257 11.31 2.14 -6.53
CA LEU A 257 12.22 1.31 -5.76
C LEU A 257 13.66 1.74 -6.05
N PRO A 258 14.53 1.78 -5.03
CA PRO A 258 15.95 1.94 -5.28
C PRO A 258 16.45 0.82 -6.19
N ALA A 259 17.39 1.14 -7.09
CA ALA A 259 18.03 0.15 -7.93
C ALA A 259 18.54 -0.99 -7.05
N SER A 260 18.09 -2.22 -7.28
CA SER A 260 18.60 -3.37 -6.56
C SER A 260 20.01 -3.66 -7.03
N ASP A 261 20.91 -3.98 -6.08
CA ASP A 261 22.27 -4.48 -6.34
C ASP A 261 22.28 -5.86 -7.03
N ASP A 262 21.13 -6.43 -7.31
CA ASP A 262 20.95 -7.72 -7.98
C ASP A 262 21.30 -7.63 -9.48
N GLY A 263 22.57 -7.46 -9.75
CA GLY A 263 23.16 -7.59 -11.09
C GLY A 263 22.78 -6.42 -12.04
N THR A 264 23.78 -5.91 -12.70
CA THR A 264 23.66 -4.91 -13.77
C THR A 264 22.71 -5.44 -14.86
N ILE A 265 21.48 -4.99 -14.85
CA ILE A 265 20.54 -5.31 -15.94
C ILE A 265 20.95 -4.45 -17.13
N LEU A 266 21.47 -5.09 -18.16
CA LEU A 266 21.81 -4.42 -19.39
C LEU A 266 20.59 -4.47 -20.33
N GLN A 267 20.26 -3.34 -20.90
CA GLN A 267 19.17 -3.22 -21.84
C GLN A 267 19.70 -3.10 -23.25
N ILE A 268 19.20 -3.94 -24.15
CA ILE A 268 19.56 -3.94 -25.56
C ILE A 268 18.30 -3.85 -26.42
N PRO A 269 18.35 -3.18 -27.59
CA PRO A 269 17.22 -3.18 -28.52
C PRO A 269 16.84 -4.59 -28.94
N ALA A 270 15.54 -4.88 -29.00
CA ALA A 270 15.03 -6.18 -29.46
C ALA A 270 15.51 -6.52 -30.86
N SER A 271 15.71 -5.50 -31.72
CA SER A 271 16.26 -5.64 -33.10
C SER A 271 17.70 -6.15 -33.16
N ALA A 272 18.45 -6.10 -32.07
CA ALA A 272 19.82 -6.60 -31.99
C ALA A 272 19.90 -8.12 -31.76
N LEU A 273 18.79 -8.75 -31.37
CA LEU A 273 18.73 -10.18 -31.05
C LEU A 273 18.44 -11.03 -32.27
N PHE A 274 19.16 -12.14 -32.39
CA PHE A 274 18.85 -13.18 -33.34
C PHE A 274 19.03 -14.56 -32.71
N GLY A 275 18.50 -15.60 -33.34
CA GLY A 275 18.64 -16.98 -32.87
C GLY A 275 18.07 -17.22 -31.46
N VAL A 276 17.01 -16.53 -31.08
CA VAL A 276 16.40 -16.62 -29.73
C VAL A 276 15.86 -18.04 -29.52
N ARG A 277 16.30 -18.70 -28.43
CA ARG A 277 15.86 -20.04 -28.05
C ARG A 277 15.93 -20.23 -26.53
N ALA A 278 14.86 -20.69 -25.95
CA ALA A 278 14.80 -21.11 -24.54
C ALA A 278 15.33 -20.07 -23.51
N GLY A 279 15.07 -18.77 -23.73
CA GLY A 279 15.53 -17.70 -22.80
C GLY A 279 16.95 -17.20 -23.08
N GLU A 280 17.60 -17.68 -24.14
CA GLU A 280 18.89 -17.20 -24.64
C GLU A 280 18.74 -16.56 -26.00
N GLY A 281 19.64 -15.66 -26.35
CA GLY A 281 19.71 -15.02 -27.65
C GLY A 281 21.15 -14.75 -28.06
N LEU A 282 21.36 -14.52 -29.33
CA LEU A 282 22.66 -14.15 -29.87
C LEU A 282 22.66 -12.68 -30.27
N VAL A 283 23.79 -12.03 -30.07
CA VAL A 283 24.05 -10.66 -30.52
C VAL A 283 25.39 -10.57 -31.22
N TYR A 284 25.51 -9.64 -32.17
CA TYR A 284 26.79 -9.29 -32.74
C TYR A 284 27.40 -8.09 -32.05
N VAL A 285 28.55 -8.27 -31.42
CA VAL A 285 29.32 -7.21 -30.78
C VAL A 285 30.46 -6.78 -31.72
N VAL A 286 30.65 -5.49 -31.94
CA VAL A 286 31.70 -4.93 -32.79
C VAL A 286 32.97 -4.71 -31.96
N ASP A 287 34.06 -5.33 -32.40
CA ASP A 287 35.36 -5.17 -31.74
C ASP A 287 36.09 -3.85 -32.13
N ALA A 288 37.25 -3.60 -31.53
CA ALA A 288 38.07 -2.41 -31.80
C ALA A 288 38.62 -2.38 -33.25
N LYS A 289 38.57 -3.50 -33.98
CA LYS A 289 39.02 -3.61 -35.36
C LYS A 289 37.87 -3.58 -36.37
N ASN A 290 36.68 -3.16 -35.94
CA ASN A 290 35.42 -3.13 -36.70
C ASN A 290 35.06 -4.52 -37.31
N ARG A 291 35.24 -5.57 -36.50
CA ARG A 291 34.75 -6.91 -36.83
C ARG A 291 33.70 -7.33 -35.84
N VAL A 292 32.77 -8.16 -36.26
CA VAL A 292 31.70 -8.66 -35.39
C VAL A 292 32.06 -9.99 -34.76
N GLU A 293 31.80 -10.09 -33.49
CA GLU A 293 31.88 -11.31 -32.71
C GLU A 293 30.47 -11.70 -32.26
N THR A 294 30.11 -12.97 -32.37
CA THR A 294 28.83 -13.49 -31.86
C THR A 294 28.97 -13.79 -30.37
N ARG A 295 28.08 -13.20 -29.56
CA ARG A 295 28.01 -13.50 -28.14
C ARG A 295 26.63 -13.99 -27.75
N ASN A 296 26.57 -14.94 -26.81
CA ASN A 296 25.34 -15.42 -26.23
C ASN A 296 24.92 -14.50 -25.08
N VAL A 297 23.65 -14.13 -25.02
CA VAL A 297 23.05 -13.32 -23.95
C VAL A 297 21.87 -14.06 -23.33
N ILE A 298 21.73 -13.94 -22.00
CA ILE A 298 20.61 -14.54 -21.27
C ILE A 298 19.50 -13.48 -21.18
N ILE A 299 18.33 -13.82 -21.70
CA ILE A 299 17.15 -12.95 -21.74
C ILE A 299 16.40 -13.08 -20.41
N GLN A 300 16.27 -11.97 -19.66
CA GLN A 300 15.51 -11.94 -18.42
C GLN A 300 14.08 -11.45 -18.61
N ARG A 301 13.91 -10.42 -19.44
CA ARG A 301 12.60 -9.84 -19.72
C ARG A 301 12.60 -9.23 -21.11
N VAL A 302 11.51 -9.41 -21.81
CA VAL A 302 11.24 -8.74 -23.10
C VAL A 302 10.22 -7.62 -22.83
N ALA A 303 10.53 -6.41 -23.27
CA ALA A 303 9.62 -5.28 -23.39
C ALA A 303 9.44 -4.95 -24.87
N ASP A 304 8.57 -4.01 -25.22
CA ASP A 304 8.17 -3.78 -26.61
C ASP A 304 9.37 -3.51 -27.55
N ASP A 305 10.26 -2.59 -27.20
CA ASP A 305 11.39 -2.20 -28.05
C ASP A 305 12.76 -2.68 -27.51
N PHE A 306 12.82 -3.10 -26.25
CA PHE A 306 14.06 -3.45 -25.56
C PHE A 306 13.96 -4.79 -24.85
N VAL A 307 15.11 -5.41 -24.66
CA VAL A 307 15.26 -6.67 -23.95
C VAL A 307 16.27 -6.50 -22.83
N ASN A 308 15.87 -6.91 -21.64
CA ASN A 308 16.76 -6.97 -20.48
C ASN A 308 17.58 -8.25 -20.54
N VAL A 309 18.90 -8.12 -20.52
CA VAL A 309 19.82 -9.26 -20.56
C VAL A 309 20.75 -9.27 -19.36
N SER A 310 21.10 -10.47 -18.89
CA SER A 310 22.10 -10.68 -17.85
C SER A 310 23.25 -11.48 -18.43
N GLY A 311 24.43 -10.87 -18.54
CA GLY A 311 25.62 -11.52 -19.07
C GLY A 311 25.75 -11.51 -20.61
N GLY A 312 26.92 -11.88 -21.08
CA GLY A 312 27.28 -11.92 -22.50
C GLY A 312 27.69 -10.58 -23.13
N VAL A 313 27.28 -9.47 -22.55
CA VAL A 313 27.66 -8.12 -22.97
C VAL A 313 28.04 -7.27 -21.76
N GLN A 314 28.81 -6.21 -22.00
CA GLN A 314 29.26 -5.28 -20.96
C GLN A 314 28.86 -3.84 -21.31
N PRO A 315 28.75 -2.95 -20.33
CA PRO A 315 28.58 -1.52 -20.58
C PRO A 315 29.71 -1.01 -21.50
N GLY A 316 29.32 -0.28 -22.55
CA GLY A 316 30.27 0.20 -23.57
C GLY A 316 30.40 -0.71 -24.79
N ASP A 317 29.91 -1.95 -24.76
CA ASP A 317 29.88 -2.80 -25.94
C ASP A 317 29.00 -2.19 -27.04
N LYS A 318 29.47 -2.30 -28.29
CA LYS A 318 28.76 -1.83 -29.48
C LYS A 318 28.04 -3.00 -30.13
N ILE A 319 26.73 -3.04 -30.02
CA ILE A 319 25.90 -4.14 -30.55
C ILE A 319 25.27 -3.72 -31.88
N VAL A 320 25.29 -4.60 -32.86
CA VAL A 320 24.64 -4.36 -34.16
C VAL A 320 23.14 -4.47 -34.02
N THR A 321 22.41 -3.48 -34.52
CA THR A 321 20.93 -3.41 -34.51
C THR A 321 20.29 -3.54 -35.88
N SER A 322 21.06 -3.36 -36.97
CA SER A 322 20.57 -3.47 -38.37
C SER A 322 21.60 -4.11 -39.27
N GLY A 323 21.17 -4.90 -40.24
CA GLY A 323 22.03 -5.61 -41.20
C GLY A 323 22.52 -6.98 -40.73
N LEU A 324 21.91 -7.57 -39.69
CA LEU A 324 22.34 -8.83 -39.07
C LEU A 324 22.35 -10.00 -40.04
N GLU A 325 21.42 -10.03 -41.01
CA GLU A 325 21.27 -11.13 -41.99
C GLU A 325 22.46 -11.30 -42.92
N LYS A 326 23.29 -10.25 -43.07
CA LYS A 326 24.49 -10.24 -43.92
C LYS A 326 25.77 -10.56 -43.16
N LEU A 327 25.68 -10.73 -41.84
CA LEU A 327 26.83 -10.89 -40.97
C LEU A 327 27.11 -12.36 -40.63
N ARG A 328 28.38 -12.63 -40.41
CA ARG A 328 28.89 -13.87 -39.81
C ARG A 328 30.01 -13.48 -38.86
N THR A 329 30.25 -14.28 -37.84
CA THR A 329 31.40 -14.07 -36.94
C THR A 329 32.67 -13.79 -37.75
N GLY A 330 33.38 -12.68 -37.39
CA GLY A 330 34.58 -12.22 -38.08
C GLY A 330 34.33 -11.30 -39.28
N SER A 331 33.10 -11.04 -39.72
CA SER A 331 32.79 -10.10 -40.80
C SER A 331 33.25 -8.70 -40.47
N ALA A 332 33.88 -8.03 -41.45
CA ALA A 332 34.22 -6.61 -41.30
C ALA A 332 32.97 -5.75 -41.49
N VAL A 333 32.78 -4.77 -40.63
CA VAL A 333 31.61 -3.86 -40.64
C VAL A 333 32.04 -2.39 -40.76
N ARG A 334 31.16 -1.59 -41.34
CA ARG A 334 31.26 -0.14 -41.39
C ARG A 334 30.05 0.45 -40.66
N ILE A 335 30.30 1.12 -39.58
CA ILE A 335 29.29 1.79 -38.81
C ILE A 335 28.73 2.97 -39.60
N VAL A 336 27.42 2.96 -39.90
CA VAL A 336 26.73 4.01 -40.65
C VAL A 336 26.01 4.96 -39.74
N LYS A 337 25.42 4.45 -38.61
CA LYS A 337 24.71 5.21 -37.63
C LYS A 337 24.86 4.57 -36.25
N GLY A 338 25.10 5.35 -35.22
CA GLY A 338 25.00 4.90 -33.83
C GLY A 338 23.67 5.38 -33.26
N LEU A 339 22.86 4.49 -32.69
CA LEU A 339 21.76 4.87 -31.79
C LEU A 339 22.38 5.24 -30.44
N PRO A 340 21.97 6.40 -29.86
CA PRO A 340 22.54 6.89 -28.62
C PRO A 340 22.18 6.00 -27.42
#